data_235d09556402a8c0a657edfe2ec8bcfa
#
_entry.id   235d09556402a8c0a657edfe2ec8bcfa
#
_cell.length_a   1.000
_cell.length_b   1.000
_cell.length_c   1.000
_cell.angle_alpha   90.00
_cell.angle_beta   90.00
_cell.angle_gamma   90.00
#
_symmetry.space_group_name_H-M   'P 1'
#
loop_
_entity.id
_entity.type
_entity.pdbx_description
1 polymer ?
#
loop_
_entity_poly.entity_id
_entity_poly.type
_entity_poly.pdbx_seq_one_letter_code
_entity_poly.pdbx_strand_id
1 'polypeptide(L)'
;MKKLYLFIGFGFLFVAFKSISKLPEDVNKAYLSLPATIDYNEDVKPILSDKCFKCHGPDKAKQKAGLRLDMEASAYGPLPESPGKFAIVPGNLNKSELYHRILSSDPDYMMPHPKSHLSLSAREKAILIKWIETGAVYKPHWAFVTPQKKAIPDIFNLQVNNPIDNFILSRLQREGLQPSPAASKELLLRRVSLDLTGLPPTIDEINSFVNDKSSNAYEKQVDRLLSSPHYGEKMATQWLDLARYADSYGYTVDRTRDMSVYRDWVIRAFNDNMSYKNFIHYQLAGDLMPSPTKDMIIATAFNRNHQQNMEGGIIEEEFQTEYVMDRTNTFGDAFISISVGCARCHDHKYDPVSQENYYQLYSFFNNIREAGQISWNDDMPTPTLMLPSAEQEKTIQYINSLVKEKEAQLKLSYENATNEFNEWIQQEKYKTISSKGIPTENLQGFYDFEDSLKNSVNNSKTAALRRDGDSKSEPLIFERNGNNQSLYLTGDTYLDLKEVGVFRKSDPFSIGIWMNISKEMKEGVIFHKSNMERLYNFKGYNVYLKNNRLEMTMAHTAPSNAITKVSLNDIPRNQWIQLTMTYDGSSTAKGLNLFVDGSP
;
A
#
# COMPACT_ATOMS: atom_id res chain seq x y z
N MET A 1 90.24 -24.29 -3.56
CA MET A 1 89.89 -22.96 -2.97
C MET A 1 89.12 -22.15 -4.01
N LYS A 2 87.79 -22.13 -3.94
CA LYS A 2 86.96 -21.25 -4.76
C LYS A 2 86.29 -20.29 -3.82
N LYS A 3 86.59 -19.00 -3.98
CA LYS A 3 85.96 -17.89 -3.24
C LYS A 3 84.58 -17.56 -3.81
N LEU A 4 83.53 -17.66 -2.99
CA LEU A 4 82.15 -17.28 -3.30
C LEU A 4 81.98 -15.85 -2.92
N TYR A 5 81.68 -14.95 -3.86
CA TYR A 5 81.32 -13.58 -3.60
C TYR A 5 79.80 -13.49 -3.50
N LEU A 6 79.34 -13.07 -2.30
CA LEU A 6 77.94 -12.81 -2.02
C LEU A 6 77.64 -11.34 -2.37
N PHE A 7 76.86 -11.09 -3.44
CA PHE A 7 76.35 -9.78 -3.78
C PHE A 7 75.05 -9.55 -3.01
N ILE A 8 75.08 -8.66 -2.01
CA ILE A 8 73.91 -8.15 -1.33
C ILE A 8 73.39 -6.95 -2.16
N GLY A 9 72.34 -7.14 -2.94
CA GLY A 9 71.65 -6.10 -3.64
C GLY A 9 70.72 -5.33 -2.71
N PHE A 10 71.10 -4.11 -2.32
CA PHE A 10 70.24 -3.16 -1.65
C PHE A 10 69.24 -2.62 -2.69
N GLY A 11 68.02 -3.15 -2.71
CA GLY A 11 66.90 -2.58 -3.47
C GLY A 11 66.41 -1.27 -2.77
N PHE A 12 66.82 -0.13 -3.31
CA PHE A 12 66.21 1.14 -2.97
C PHE A 12 64.79 1.20 -3.49
N LEU A 13 63.81 1.08 -2.58
CA LEU A 13 62.41 1.35 -2.87
C LEU A 13 62.26 2.88 -3.02
N PHE A 14 62.29 3.36 -4.26
CA PHE A 14 61.93 4.76 -4.55
C PHE A 14 60.43 4.89 -4.37
N VAL A 15 60.00 5.30 -3.18
CA VAL A 15 58.65 5.86 -2.98
C VAL A 15 58.68 7.24 -3.63
N ALA A 16 58.14 7.35 -4.82
CA ALA A 16 57.92 8.64 -5.50
C ALA A 16 56.91 9.46 -4.68
N PHE A 17 57.40 10.34 -3.81
CA PHE A 17 56.62 11.42 -3.25
C PHE A 17 56.17 12.34 -4.38
N LYS A 18 54.97 12.10 -4.92
CA LYS A 18 54.30 13.07 -5.77
C LYS A 18 54.08 14.33 -4.95
N SER A 19 54.66 15.45 -5.39
CA SER A 19 54.49 16.78 -4.85
C SER A 19 53.00 17.13 -4.86
N ILE A 20 52.30 16.98 -3.73
CA ILE A 20 50.98 17.54 -3.51
C ILE A 20 51.14 19.05 -3.44
N SER A 21 50.44 19.82 -4.26
CA SER A 21 50.34 21.28 -4.09
C SER A 21 49.96 21.55 -2.62
N LYS A 22 50.65 22.51 -1.93
CA LYS A 22 50.46 22.74 -0.50
C LYS A 22 48.96 22.93 -0.18
N LEU A 23 48.38 21.95 0.50
CA LEU A 23 47.01 22.05 1.02
C LEU A 23 46.97 23.21 2.05
N PRO A 24 45.83 23.89 2.20
CA PRO A 24 45.61 24.79 3.35
C PRO A 24 45.97 24.08 4.64
N GLU A 25 46.55 24.80 5.60
CA GLU A 25 47.15 24.22 6.80
C GLU A 25 46.15 23.37 7.62
N ASP A 26 44.92 23.86 7.77
CA ASP A 26 43.82 23.17 8.45
C ASP A 26 43.41 21.87 7.72
N VAL A 27 43.32 21.90 6.39
CA VAL A 27 43.01 20.73 5.57
C VAL A 27 44.16 19.71 5.61
N ASN A 28 45.42 20.19 5.58
CA ASN A 28 46.59 19.32 5.69
C ASN A 28 46.67 18.62 7.04
N LYS A 29 46.40 19.32 8.12
CA LYS A 29 46.35 18.73 9.46
C LYS A 29 45.26 17.65 9.55
N ALA A 30 44.08 17.95 9.01
CA ALA A 30 42.98 16.97 8.93
C ALA A 30 43.37 15.76 8.07
N TYR A 31 43.97 15.97 6.89
CA TYR A 31 44.40 14.91 5.96
C TYR A 31 45.39 13.93 6.61
N LEU A 32 46.37 14.45 7.37
CA LEU A 32 47.36 13.61 8.06
C LEU A 32 46.75 12.78 9.22
N SER A 33 45.60 13.20 9.75
CA SER A 33 44.88 12.45 10.80
C SER A 33 43.93 11.37 10.26
N LEU A 34 43.71 11.29 8.95
CA LEU A 34 42.79 10.32 8.36
C LEU A 34 43.38 8.90 8.34
N PRO A 35 42.53 7.86 8.46
CA PRO A 35 42.96 6.48 8.28
C PRO A 35 43.58 6.24 6.90
N ALA A 36 44.38 5.17 6.76
CA ALA A 36 45.05 4.85 5.49
C ALA A 36 44.05 4.64 4.33
N THR A 37 42.90 4.06 4.61
CA THR A 37 41.82 3.79 3.66
C THR A 37 40.59 4.60 3.99
N ILE A 38 39.98 5.18 2.94
CA ILE A 38 38.70 5.91 3.02
C ILE A 38 37.61 5.02 2.45
N ASP A 39 36.54 4.83 3.19
CA ASP A 39 35.37 4.07 2.73
C ASP A 39 34.35 4.99 2.02
N TYR A 40 33.92 4.59 0.84
CA TYR A 40 32.95 5.38 0.07
C TYR A 40 31.63 5.53 0.81
N ASN A 41 31.06 4.45 1.35
CA ASN A 41 29.76 4.49 2.01
C ASN A 41 29.78 5.17 3.39
N GLU A 42 30.87 4.98 4.15
CA GLU A 42 30.98 5.51 5.51
C GLU A 42 31.52 6.95 5.55
N ASP A 43 32.48 7.28 4.68
CA ASP A 43 33.21 8.57 4.75
C ASP A 43 32.79 9.55 3.65
N VAL A 44 32.62 9.09 2.40
CA VAL A 44 32.48 9.97 1.22
C VAL A 44 31.04 10.26 0.88
N LYS A 45 30.20 9.21 0.74
CA LYS A 45 28.80 9.34 0.34
C LYS A 45 28.00 10.28 1.25
N PRO A 46 28.16 10.26 2.59
CA PRO A 46 27.49 11.22 3.46
C PRO A 46 27.83 12.68 3.11
N ILE A 47 29.09 12.97 2.80
CA ILE A 47 29.53 14.32 2.41
C ILE A 47 28.90 14.72 1.07
N LEU A 48 28.99 13.85 0.06
CA LEU A 48 28.44 14.13 -1.26
C LEU A 48 26.92 14.34 -1.20
N SER A 49 26.21 13.49 -0.45
CA SER A 49 24.75 13.56 -0.35
C SER A 49 24.27 14.80 0.40
N ASP A 50 24.95 15.21 1.45
CA ASP A 50 24.58 16.38 2.24
C ASP A 50 24.98 17.70 1.53
N LYS A 51 26.18 17.78 0.98
CA LYS A 51 26.77 19.02 0.46
C LYS A 51 26.64 19.21 -1.05
N CYS A 52 26.48 18.12 -1.84
CA CYS A 52 26.57 18.19 -3.30
C CYS A 52 25.29 17.73 -4.02
N PHE A 53 24.58 16.68 -3.55
CA PHE A 53 23.46 16.07 -4.27
C PHE A 53 22.24 16.97 -4.44
N LYS A 54 22.10 18.04 -3.67
CA LYS A 54 21.04 19.04 -3.89
C LYS A 54 21.08 19.61 -5.32
N CYS A 55 22.31 19.77 -5.88
CA CYS A 55 22.53 20.31 -7.22
C CYS A 55 23.19 19.32 -8.19
N HIS A 56 23.87 18.29 -7.70
CA HIS A 56 24.61 17.32 -8.49
C HIS A 56 24.21 15.88 -8.09
N GLY A 57 22.92 15.66 -7.87
CA GLY A 57 22.34 14.39 -7.45
C GLY A 57 21.16 13.96 -8.31
N PRO A 58 20.31 13.03 -7.84
CA PRO A 58 19.27 12.36 -8.61
C PRO A 58 18.10 13.27 -9.05
N ASP A 59 17.84 14.38 -8.35
CA ASP A 59 16.72 15.28 -8.66
C ASP A 59 16.98 16.06 -9.95
N LYS A 60 16.40 15.61 -11.06
CA LYS A 60 16.55 16.24 -12.38
C LYS A 60 16.09 17.69 -12.42
N ALA A 61 15.11 18.07 -11.63
CA ALA A 61 14.57 19.44 -11.60
C ALA A 61 15.56 20.45 -10.99
N LYS A 62 16.46 19.98 -10.13
CA LYS A 62 17.46 20.82 -9.45
C LYS A 62 18.88 20.63 -9.97
N GLN A 63 19.07 19.70 -10.89
CA GLN A 63 20.39 19.37 -11.44
C GLN A 63 21.04 20.60 -12.11
N LYS A 64 22.33 20.80 -11.83
CA LYS A 64 23.15 21.88 -12.40
C LYS A 64 24.31 21.31 -13.22
N ALA A 65 24.69 22.02 -14.26
CA ALA A 65 25.83 21.70 -15.14
C ALA A 65 25.81 20.28 -15.75
N GLY A 66 24.64 19.60 -15.79
CA GLY A 66 24.51 18.23 -16.27
C GLY A 66 25.34 17.20 -15.49
N LEU A 67 25.85 17.54 -14.30
CA LEU A 67 26.74 16.70 -13.50
C LEU A 67 25.95 15.92 -12.43
N ARG A 68 26.20 14.62 -12.35
CA ARG A 68 25.70 13.69 -11.33
C ARG A 68 26.87 13.10 -10.55
N LEU A 69 27.06 13.50 -9.27
CA LEU A 69 28.09 12.96 -8.38
C LEU A 69 27.63 11.70 -7.62
N ASP A 70 26.38 11.34 -7.74
CA ASP A 70 25.85 10.07 -7.25
C ASP A 70 26.05 8.91 -8.23
N MET A 71 26.48 9.20 -9.46
CA MET A 71 26.74 8.21 -10.52
C MET A 71 28.21 8.27 -10.94
N GLU A 72 28.91 7.16 -10.78
CA GLU A 72 30.33 7.01 -11.17
C GLU A 72 30.59 7.44 -12.61
N ALA A 73 29.77 6.94 -13.55
CA ALA A 73 29.93 7.25 -14.97
C ALA A 73 29.81 8.76 -15.28
N SER A 74 28.94 9.47 -14.57
CA SER A 74 28.80 10.92 -14.74
C SER A 74 29.93 11.69 -14.05
N ALA A 75 30.36 11.24 -12.88
CA ALA A 75 31.43 11.88 -12.12
C ALA A 75 32.79 11.79 -12.81
N TYR A 76 33.05 10.68 -13.54
CA TYR A 76 34.28 10.44 -14.31
C TYR A 76 34.16 10.91 -15.75
N GLY A 77 32.96 11.16 -16.22
CA GLY A 77 32.73 11.65 -17.58
C GLY A 77 33.19 13.10 -17.79
N PRO A 78 33.30 13.55 -19.07
CA PRO A 78 33.59 14.94 -19.39
C PRO A 78 32.44 15.83 -18.90
N LEU A 79 32.78 16.99 -18.34
CA LEU A 79 31.80 17.98 -17.92
C LEU A 79 31.06 18.57 -19.12
N PRO A 80 29.72 18.48 -19.20
CA PRO A 80 28.97 18.97 -20.37
C PRO A 80 29.18 20.45 -20.67
N GLU A 81 29.30 21.29 -19.65
CA GLU A 81 29.46 22.74 -19.79
C GLU A 81 30.92 23.20 -19.79
N SER A 82 31.89 22.27 -19.69
CA SER A 82 33.32 22.59 -19.63
C SER A 82 34.11 21.53 -20.40
N PRO A 83 34.13 21.58 -21.76
CA PRO A 83 34.81 20.58 -22.59
C PRO A 83 36.26 20.36 -22.22
N GLY A 84 36.68 19.10 -22.10
CA GLY A 84 38.04 18.71 -21.72
C GLY A 84 38.31 18.69 -20.21
N LYS A 85 37.33 19.07 -19.36
CA LYS A 85 37.43 18.97 -17.91
C LYS A 85 36.58 17.83 -17.39
N PHE A 86 36.95 17.30 -16.23
CA PHE A 86 36.32 16.17 -15.55
C PHE A 86 36.05 16.55 -14.10
N ALA A 87 34.89 16.16 -13.55
CA ALA A 87 34.61 16.41 -12.15
C ALA A 87 35.59 15.65 -11.26
N ILE A 88 35.83 14.37 -11.56
CA ILE A 88 36.76 13.50 -10.87
C ILE A 88 37.59 12.71 -11.88
N VAL A 89 38.91 12.75 -11.72
CA VAL A 89 39.83 11.84 -12.40
C VAL A 89 40.45 10.94 -11.35
N PRO A 90 40.10 9.64 -11.31
CA PRO A 90 40.60 8.72 -10.31
C PRO A 90 42.13 8.74 -10.19
N GLY A 91 42.63 8.89 -8.97
CA GLY A 91 44.07 8.95 -8.68
C GLY A 91 44.78 10.25 -9.12
N ASN A 92 44.06 11.27 -9.62
CA ASN A 92 44.69 12.48 -10.14
C ASN A 92 43.98 13.76 -9.67
N LEU A 93 44.47 14.33 -8.59
CA LEU A 93 43.96 15.57 -8.00
C LEU A 93 44.02 16.76 -8.98
N ASN A 94 45.15 16.91 -9.69
CA ASN A 94 45.36 18.06 -10.56
C ASN A 94 44.43 18.12 -11.78
N LYS A 95 43.85 16.95 -12.20
CA LYS A 95 42.88 16.88 -13.29
C LYS A 95 41.43 16.83 -12.81
N SER A 96 41.20 16.84 -11.50
CA SER A 96 39.89 16.74 -10.87
C SER A 96 39.36 18.11 -10.52
N GLU A 97 38.33 18.60 -11.23
CA GLU A 97 37.71 19.92 -10.97
C GLU A 97 37.12 19.97 -9.55
N LEU A 98 36.62 18.86 -8.99
CA LEU A 98 36.13 18.80 -7.61
C LEU A 98 37.21 19.22 -6.62
N TYR A 99 38.46 18.74 -6.79
CA TYR A 99 39.59 19.12 -5.94
C TYR A 99 39.86 20.64 -5.98
N HIS A 100 39.89 21.24 -7.16
CA HIS A 100 40.13 22.67 -7.32
C HIS A 100 38.99 23.51 -6.73
N ARG A 101 37.74 23.10 -6.96
CA ARG A 101 36.56 23.85 -6.53
C ARG A 101 36.34 23.81 -5.02
N ILE A 102 36.62 22.69 -4.34
CA ILE A 102 36.46 22.61 -2.87
C ILE A 102 37.55 23.36 -2.11
N LEU A 103 38.68 23.64 -2.76
CA LEU A 103 39.78 24.42 -2.18
C LEU A 103 39.78 25.90 -2.58
N SER A 104 38.98 26.30 -3.56
CA SER A 104 38.89 27.67 -4.02
C SER A 104 38.27 28.60 -2.97
N SER A 105 38.75 29.82 -2.94
CA SER A 105 38.16 30.95 -2.21
C SER A 105 37.39 31.92 -3.10
N ASP A 106 37.42 31.71 -4.41
CA ASP A 106 36.67 32.50 -5.40
C ASP A 106 35.17 32.13 -5.31
N PRO A 107 34.29 33.07 -4.95
CA PRO A 107 32.85 32.80 -4.82
C PRO A 107 32.16 32.29 -6.09
N ASP A 108 32.65 32.60 -7.25
CA ASP A 108 32.08 32.18 -8.53
C ASP A 108 32.59 30.81 -9.00
N TYR A 109 33.67 30.34 -8.39
CA TYR A 109 34.29 29.06 -8.73
C TYR A 109 34.19 28.01 -7.63
N MET A 110 34.13 28.42 -6.36
CA MET A 110 34.11 27.49 -5.23
C MET A 110 32.86 26.60 -5.19
N MET A 111 33.02 25.38 -4.66
CA MET A 111 31.93 24.46 -4.34
C MET A 111 32.02 23.95 -2.90
N PRO A 112 30.90 23.86 -2.17
CA PRO A 112 29.54 24.29 -2.56
C PRO A 112 29.46 25.79 -2.84
N HIS A 113 28.63 26.19 -3.82
CA HIS A 113 28.46 27.58 -4.20
C HIS A 113 27.86 28.39 -3.02
N PRO A 114 28.34 29.62 -2.72
CA PRO A 114 27.91 30.40 -1.53
C PRO A 114 26.40 30.59 -1.40
N LYS A 115 25.68 30.76 -2.52
CA LYS A 115 24.20 30.86 -2.54
C LYS A 115 23.48 29.59 -2.03
N SER A 116 24.18 28.47 -1.89
CA SER A 116 23.59 27.25 -1.33
C SER A 116 23.50 27.27 0.20
N HIS A 117 24.23 28.17 0.85
CA HIS A 117 24.43 28.23 2.30
C HIS A 117 25.04 26.94 2.89
N LEU A 118 25.73 26.14 2.08
CA LEU A 118 26.44 24.94 2.48
C LEU A 118 27.95 25.20 2.48
N SER A 119 28.67 24.54 3.38
CA SER A 119 30.12 24.62 3.47
C SER A 119 30.72 23.25 3.76
N LEU A 120 31.98 23.07 3.42
CA LEU A 120 32.78 21.89 3.76
C LEU A 120 33.77 22.24 4.87
N SER A 121 33.82 21.46 5.93
CA SER A 121 34.84 21.49 6.96
C SER A 121 36.21 21.05 6.40
N ALA A 122 37.29 21.39 7.09
CA ALA A 122 38.64 20.94 6.74
C ALA A 122 38.73 19.40 6.65
N ARG A 123 38.05 18.68 7.55
CA ARG A 123 38.00 17.20 7.56
C ARG A 123 37.26 16.64 6.33
N GLU A 124 36.11 17.20 5.99
CA GLU A 124 35.35 16.77 4.81
C GLU A 124 36.13 16.99 3.51
N LYS A 125 36.80 18.15 3.38
CA LYS A 125 37.72 18.42 2.26
C LYS A 125 38.85 17.39 2.21
N ALA A 126 39.48 17.10 3.33
CA ALA A 126 40.58 16.13 3.42
C ALA A 126 40.12 14.70 3.03
N ILE A 127 38.92 14.28 3.44
CA ILE A 127 38.32 13.00 3.06
C ILE A 127 38.13 12.91 1.54
N LEU A 128 37.51 13.91 0.93
CA LEU A 128 37.28 13.94 -0.52
C LEU A 128 38.60 13.94 -1.30
N ILE A 129 39.60 14.70 -0.86
CA ILE A 129 40.94 14.75 -1.45
C ILE A 129 41.59 13.36 -1.40
N LYS A 130 41.62 12.75 -0.22
CA LYS A 130 42.23 11.43 -0.04
C LYS A 130 41.52 10.36 -0.84
N TRP A 131 40.20 10.42 -0.91
CA TRP A 131 39.39 9.51 -1.72
C TRP A 131 39.75 9.62 -3.23
N ILE A 132 39.83 10.85 -3.77
CA ILE A 132 40.22 11.05 -5.17
C ILE A 132 41.65 10.52 -5.42
N GLU A 133 42.58 10.82 -4.55
CA GLU A 133 43.98 10.40 -4.64
C GLU A 133 44.13 8.87 -4.61
N THR A 134 43.32 8.18 -3.79
CA THR A 134 43.34 6.71 -3.65
C THR A 134 42.50 5.98 -4.71
N GLY A 135 42.01 6.70 -5.74
CA GLY A 135 41.35 6.09 -6.89
C GLY A 135 39.84 6.38 -6.99
N ALA A 136 39.27 7.18 -6.11
CA ALA A 136 37.88 7.65 -6.11
C ALA A 136 36.84 6.51 -6.26
N VAL A 137 37.10 5.32 -5.72
CA VAL A 137 36.29 4.12 -5.94
C VAL A 137 34.89 4.30 -5.36
N TYR A 138 33.88 4.23 -6.22
CA TYR A 138 32.47 4.12 -5.83
C TYR A 138 32.15 2.72 -5.35
N LYS A 139 31.24 2.59 -4.41
CA LYS A 139 30.75 1.30 -3.92
C LYS A 139 29.22 1.24 -4.04
N PRO A 140 28.65 0.06 -4.27
CA PRO A 140 27.21 -0.13 -4.15
C PRO A 140 26.71 0.35 -2.78
N HIS A 141 25.46 0.76 -2.71
CA HIS A 141 24.85 1.16 -1.44
C HIS A 141 25.01 0.03 -0.40
N TRP A 142 25.45 0.38 0.81
CA TRP A 142 25.82 -0.59 1.86
C TRP A 142 24.70 -1.60 2.20
N ALA A 143 23.43 -1.17 2.18
CA ALA A 143 22.28 -2.02 2.48
C ALA A 143 22.06 -3.15 1.44
N PHE A 144 22.62 -3.01 0.23
CA PHE A 144 22.50 -3.99 -0.86
C PHE A 144 23.80 -4.79 -1.09
N VAL A 145 24.81 -4.56 -0.25
CA VAL A 145 26.04 -5.38 -0.28
C VAL A 145 25.83 -6.61 0.59
N THR A 146 26.01 -7.79 0.01
CA THR A 146 25.93 -9.04 0.76
C THR A 146 26.92 -9.03 1.93
N PRO A 147 26.47 -9.23 3.17
CA PRO A 147 27.35 -9.25 4.33
C PRO A 147 28.44 -10.31 4.18
N GLN A 148 29.68 -9.92 4.44
CA GLN A 148 30.82 -10.82 4.46
C GLN A 148 31.16 -11.21 5.90
N LYS A 149 31.43 -12.53 6.10
CA LYS A 149 31.85 -13.01 7.41
C LYS A 149 33.22 -12.41 7.76
N LYS A 150 33.27 -11.58 8.78
CA LYS A 150 34.50 -11.01 9.32
C LYS A 150 35.28 -12.08 10.09
N ALA A 151 36.61 -12.01 10.03
CA ALA A 151 37.44 -12.79 10.94
C ALA A 151 37.20 -12.36 12.38
N ILE A 152 37.00 -13.34 13.27
CA ILE A 152 36.84 -13.06 14.70
C ILE A 152 38.19 -12.57 15.23
N PRO A 153 38.25 -11.39 15.89
CA PRO A 153 39.51 -10.92 16.48
C PRO A 153 40.04 -11.92 17.50
N ASP A 154 41.33 -12.19 17.44
CA ASP A 154 42.00 -13.04 18.42
C ASP A 154 42.27 -12.23 19.69
N ILE A 155 41.43 -12.40 20.71
CA ILE A 155 41.51 -11.73 22.00
C ILE A 155 41.56 -12.81 23.08
N PHE A 156 42.67 -12.89 23.77
CA PHE A 156 42.79 -13.70 24.97
C PHE A 156 42.21 -12.96 26.17
N ASN A 157 41.01 -13.31 26.61
CA ASN A 157 40.34 -12.73 27.77
C ASN A 157 39.38 -13.76 28.38
N LEU A 158 39.40 -13.86 29.73
CA LEU A 158 38.52 -14.74 30.49
C LEU A 158 37.02 -14.34 30.43
N GLN A 159 36.69 -13.18 29.90
CA GLN A 159 35.33 -12.68 29.71
C GLN A 159 34.75 -13.00 28.35
N VAL A 160 35.44 -13.75 27.50
CA VAL A 160 34.94 -14.20 26.21
C VAL A 160 34.03 -15.41 26.38
N ASN A 161 32.74 -15.23 26.15
CA ASN A 161 31.74 -16.31 26.14
C ASN A 161 31.30 -16.68 24.72
N ASN A 162 31.36 -15.73 23.80
CA ASN A 162 30.95 -15.92 22.40
C ASN A 162 31.73 -14.95 21.47
N PRO A 163 31.65 -15.14 20.14
CA PRO A 163 32.38 -14.29 19.19
C PRO A 163 32.07 -12.80 19.27
N ILE A 164 30.88 -12.40 19.74
CA ILE A 164 30.53 -10.98 19.90
C ILE A 164 31.45 -10.32 20.93
N ASP A 165 31.79 -11.04 22.00
CA ASP A 165 32.71 -10.53 23.04
C ASP A 165 34.07 -10.22 22.46
N ASN A 166 34.59 -11.02 21.51
CA ASN A 166 35.87 -10.76 20.84
C ASN A 166 35.85 -9.41 20.11
N PHE A 167 34.78 -9.07 19.40
CA PHE A 167 34.65 -7.80 18.71
C PHE A 167 34.56 -6.64 19.70
N ILE A 168 33.75 -6.77 20.76
CA ILE A 168 33.58 -5.73 21.80
C ILE A 168 34.91 -5.49 22.53
N LEU A 169 35.53 -6.56 23.00
CA LEU A 169 36.81 -6.46 23.75
C LEU A 169 37.95 -5.90 22.87
N SER A 170 37.98 -6.31 21.57
CA SER A 170 38.94 -5.74 20.62
C SER A 170 38.73 -4.23 20.45
N ARG A 171 37.49 -3.75 20.46
CA ARG A 171 37.21 -2.33 20.38
C ARG A 171 37.60 -1.61 21.68
N LEU A 172 37.23 -2.13 22.83
CA LEU A 172 37.60 -1.59 24.12
C LEU A 172 39.12 -1.45 24.26
N GLN A 173 39.86 -2.51 23.87
CA GLN A 173 41.33 -2.49 23.90
C GLN A 173 41.91 -1.37 23.03
N ARG A 174 41.38 -1.15 21.84
CA ARG A 174 41.83 -0.07 20.93
C ARG A 174 41.58 1.34 21.53
N GLU A 175 40.49 1.49 22.28
CA GLU A 175 40.16 2.75 22.96
C GLU A 175 40.82 2.89 24.34
N GLY A 176 41.62 1.91 24.78
CA GLY A 176 42.25 1.93 26.10
C GLY A 176 41.27 1.74 27.26
N LEU A 177 40.13 1.17 27.01
CA LEU A 177 39.06 0.93 28.00
C LEU A 177 39.06 -0.51 28.48
N GLN A 178 38.56 -0.69 29.72
CA GLN A 178 38.34 -2.01 30.31
C GLN A 178 36.83 -2.28 30.41
N PRO A 179 36.38 -3.55 30.28
CA PRO A 179 35.01 -3.90 30.53
C PRO A 179 34.64 -3.66 32.02
N SER A 180 33.40 -3.28 32.26
CA SER A 180 32.86 -3.19 33.59
C SER A 180 32.75 -4.57 34.25
N PRO A 181 32.77 -4.67 35.60
CA PRO A 181 32.49 -5.90 36.31
C PRO A 181 31.12 -6.49 35.94
N ALA A 182 30.98 -7.81 36.05
CA ALA A 182 29.70 -8.48 35.85
C ALA A 182 28.64 -7.92 36.81
N ALA A 183 27.42 -7.76 36.32
CA ALA A 183 26.30 -7.30 37.14
C ALA A 183 25.92 -8.36 38.20
N SER A 184 25.32 -7.92 39.33
CA SER A 184 24.77 -8.86 40.31
C SER A 184 23.64 -9.68 39.69
N LYS A 185 23.33 -10.84 40.30
CA LYS A 185 22.24 -11.72 39.83
C LYS A 185 20.89 -10.99 39.76
N GLU A 186 20.60 -10.18 40.75
CA GLU A 186 19.36 -9.39 40.81
C GLU A 186 19.26 -8.42 39.62
N LEU A 187 20.36 -7.73 39.33
CA LEU A 187 20.41 -6.79 38.21
C LEU A 187 20.34 -7.50 36.86
N LEU A 188 21.01 -8.67 36.72
CA LEU A 188 20.93 -9.49 35.53
C LEU A 188 19.50 -9.97 35.26
N LEU A 189 18.83 -10.49 36.29
CA LEU A 189 17.45 -10.95 36.16
C LEU A 189 16.51 -9.79 35.79
N ARG A 190 16.67 -8.63 36.45
CA ARG A 190 15.89 -7.44 36.11
C ARG A 190 16.05 -7.04 34.65
N ARG A 191 17.29 -6.98 34.16
CA ARG A 191 17.58 -6.61 32.77
C ARG A 191 16.95 -7.58 31.78
N VAL A 192 17.21 -8.88 31.93
CA VAL A 192 16.69 -9.88 30.99
C VAL A 192 15.17 -9.99 31.04
N SER A 193 14.53 -9.81 32.21
CA SER A 193 13.08 -9.78 32.33
C SER A 193 12.48 -8.60 31.57
N LEU A 194 13.02 -7.40 31.74
CA LEU A 194 12.56 -6.20 31.04
C LEU A 194 12.82 -6.30 29.51
N ASP A 195 13.94 -6.87 29.11
CA ASP A 195 14.28 -7.03 27.69
C ASP A 195 13.36 -8.04 26.98
N LEU A 196 13.08 -9.19 27.64
CA LEU A 196 12.33 -10.27 27.02
C LEU A 196 10.80 -10.14 27.20
N THR A 197 10.34 -9.62 28.35
CA THR A 197 8.91 -9.56 28.66
C THR A 197 8.35 -8.16 28.90
N GLY A 198 9.22 -7.16 29.02
CA GLY A 198 8.83 -5.80 29.39
C GLY A 198 8.38 -5.65 30.85
N LEU A 199 8.42 -6.71 31.63
CA LEU A 199 7.95 -6.75 33.02
C LEU A 199 9.13 -6.95 33.99
N PRO A 200 9.11 -6.32 35.18
CA PRO A 200 10.10 -6.60 36.20
C PRO A 200 9.88 -8.00 36.80
N PRO A 201 10.94 -8.68 37.27
CA PRO A 201 10.78 -9.95 37.96
C PRO A 201 10.11 -9.76 39.32
N THR A 202 9.38 -10.78 39.79
CA THR A 202 8.81 -10.84 41.12
C THR A 202 9.91 -11.08 42.16
N ILE A 203 9.61 -10.80 43.45
CA ILE A 203 10.53 -11.06 44.57
C ILE A 203 10.88 -12.55 44.63
N ASP A 204 9.91 -13.45 44.42
CA ASP A 204 10.14 -14.89 44.45
C ASP A 204 11.06 -15.38 43.35
N GLU A 205 10.91 -14.83 42.12
CA GLU A 205 11.79 -15.11 41.01
C GLU A 205 13.23 -14.63 41.30
N ILE A 206 13.40 -13.44 41.88
CA ILE A 206 14.71 -12.92 42.30
C ILE A 206 15.35 -13.87 43.31
N ASN A 207 14.62 -14.21 44.38
CA ASN A 207 15.11 -15.10 45.45
C ASN A 207 15.48 -16.49 44.88
N SER A 208 14.66 -17.03 44.02
CA SER A 208 14.92 -18.31 43.35
C SER A 208 16.20 -18.28 42.52
N PHE A 209 16.40 -17.25 41.72
CA PHE A 209 17.58 -17.11 40.88
C PHE A 209 18.86 -16.84 41.69
N VAL A 210 18.79 -15.99 42.73
CA VAL A 210 19.94 -15.70 43.61
C VAL A 210 20.44 -16.96 44.31
N ASN A 211 19.49 -17.82 44.75
CA ASN A 211 19.78 -19.06 45.47
C ASN A 211 20.16 -20.22 44.55
N ASP A 212 19.90 -20.16 43.26
CA ASP A 212 20.32 -21.20 42.31
C ASP A 212 21.83 -21.12 42.09
N LYS A 213 22.54 -22.18 42.50
CA LYS A 213 24.00 -22.32 42.39
C LYS A 213 24.43 -23.15 41.17
N SER A 214 23.50 -23.57 40.33
CA SER A 214 23.82 -24.33 39.13
C SER A 214 24.58 -23.45 38.11
N SER A 215 25.42 -24.07 37.31
CA SER A 215 26.22 -23.38 36.28
C SER A 215 25.36 -22.78 35.16
N ASN A 216 24.14 -23.27 34.95
CA ASN A 216 23.18 -22.81 33.96
C ASN A 216 21.99 -22.04 34.58
N ALA A 217 22.19 -21.45 35.77
CA ALA A 217 21.11 -20.73 36.46
C ALA A 217 20.57 -19.56 35.64
N TYR A 218 21.41 -18.86 34.88
CA TYR A 218 21.01 -17.73 34.03
C TYR A 218 20.23 -18.22 32.80
N GLU A 219 20.73 -19.23 32.13
CA GLU A 219 20.07 -19.82 30.96
C GLU A 219 18.67 -20.32 31.29
N LYS A 220 18.46 -20.94 32.47
CA LYS A 220 17.13 -21.33 32.94
C LYS A 220 16.17 -20.14 33.03
N GLN A 221 16.65 -18.97 33.47
CA GLN A 221 15.81 -17.78 33.50
C GLN A 221 15.50 -17.26 32.11
N VAL A 222 16.46 -17.27 31.20
CA VAL A 222 16.25 -16.90 29.80
C VAL A 222 15.20 -17.82 29.16
N ASP A 223 15.35 -19.15 29.30
CA ASP A 223 14.41 -20.14 28.73
C ASP A 223 12.98 -19.95 29.29
N ARG A 224 12.87 -19.71 30.60
CA ARG A 224 11.60 -19.43 31.26
C ARG A 224 10.93 -18.17 30.68
N LEU A 225 11.68 -17.10 30.51
CA LEU A 225 11.16 -15.82 29.99
C LEU A 225 10.80 -15.93 28.50
N LEU A 226 11.58 -16.65 27.70
CA LEU A 226 11.28 -16.92 26.29
C LEU A 226 10.02 -17.78 26.11
N SER A 227 9.70 -18.63 27.10
CA SER A 227 8.48 -19.46 27.10
C SER A 227 7.26 -18.73 27.68
N SER A 228 7.42 -17.51 28.17
CA SER A 228 6.33 -16.70 28.70
C SER A 228 5.48 -16.11 27.58
N PRO A 229 4.14 -16.07 27.70
CA PRO A 229 3.27 -15.38 26.74
C PRO A 229 3.61 -13.88 26.62
N HIS A 230 4.15 -13.28 27.67
CA HIS A 230 4.59 -11.88 27.68
C HIS A 230 5.79 -11.60 26.75
N TYR A 231 6.53 -12.64 26.33
CA TYR A 231 7.56 -12.48 25.32
C TYR A 231 6.98 -11.99 23.99
N GLY A 232 5.92 -12.66 23.50
CA GLY A 232 5.25 -12.25 22.28
C GLY A 232 4.61 -10.87 22.39
N GLU A 233 4.01 -10.55 23.56
CA GLU A 233 3.44 -9.21 23.82
C GLU A 233 4.52 -8.13 23.72
N LYS A 234 5.68 -8.35 24.33
CA LYS A 234 6.81 -7.43 24.28
C LYS A 234 7.38 -7.25 22.88
N MET A 235 7.59 -8.35 22.16
CA MET A 235 8.13 -8.32 20.79
C MET A 235 7.14 -7.67 19.81
N ALA A 236 5.84 -7.92 20.00
CA ALA A 236 4.79 -7.37 19.16
C ALA A 236 4.71 -5.84 19.20
N THR A 237 5.07 -5.19 20.31
CA THR A 237 4.95 -3.72 20.43
C THR A 237 5.71 -2.98 19.35
N GLN A 238 6.97 -3.35 19.09
CA GLN A 238 7.80 -2.71 18.07
C GLN A 238 7.28 -3.00 16.66
N TRP A 239 6.79 -4.23 16.41
CA TRP A 239 6.22 -4.59 15.12
C TRP A 239 4.90 -3.86 14.86
N LEU A 240 4.05 -3.72 15.87
CA LEU A 240 2.78 -3.02 15.75
C LEU A 240 2.96 -1.53 15.44
N ASP A 241 4.02 -0.89 15.96
CA ASP A 241 4.39 0.48 15.58
C ASP A 241 4.74 0.56 14.08
N LEU A 242 5.58 -0.34 13.57
CA LEU A 242 5.90 -0.42 12.14
C LEU A 242 4.68 -0.76 11.29
N ALA A 243 3.80 -1.61 11.78
CA ALA A 243 2.56 -2.00 11.11
C ALA A 243 1.47 -0.94 11.19
N ARG A 244 1.70 0.22 11.82
CA ARG A 244 0.73 1.31 12.00
C ARG A 244 -0.55 0.87 12.73
N TYR A 245 -0.44 -0.10 13.66
CA TYR A 245 -1.58 -0.62 14.38
C TYR A 245 -2.32 0.49 15.13
N ALA A 246 -3.63 0.54 14.95
CA ALA A 246 -4.52 1.40 15.72
C ALA A 246 -5.91 0.77 15.81
N ASP A 247 -6.61 1.02 16.93
CA ASP A 247 -7.99 0.62 17.15
C ASP A 247 -8.97 1.74 16.76
N SER A 248 -8.57 2.61 15.82
CA SER A 248 -9.38 3.69 15.27
C SER A 248 -9.06 3.94 13.80
N TYR A 249 -9.90 4.74 13.12
CA TYR A 249 -9.73 5.02 11.69
C TYR A 249 -8.73 6.14 11.38
N GLY A 250 -8.47 7.05 12.31
CA GLY A 250 -7.32 7.93 12.32
C GLY A 250 -7.42 9.27 11.58
N TYR A 251 -8.50 9.56 10.85
CA TYR A 251 -8.75 10.90 10.29
C TYR A 251 -9.57 11.77 11.26
N THR A 252 -10.09 12.92 10.82
CA THR A 252 -10.84 13.85 11.68
C THR A 252 -12.03 13.16 12.36
N VAL A 253 -12.72 12.26 11.65
CA VAL A 253 -13.74 11.39 12.21
C VAL A 253 -13.08 10.08 12.63
N ASP A 254 -12.53 10.08 13.83
CA ASP A 254 -11.72 8.99 14.35
C ASP A 254 -12.57 8.02 15.19
N ARG A 255 -13.46 7.28 14.54
CA ARG A 255 -14.23 6.23 15.19
C ARG A 255 -13.36 5.02 15.50
N THR A 256 -13.76 4.25 16.52
CA THR A 256 -13.11 2.99 16.86
C THR A 256 -13.33 1.93 15.77
N ARG A 257 -12.31 1.12 15.54
CA ARG A 257 -12.37 -0.11 14.75
C ARG A 257 -11.64 -1.22 15.51
N ASP A 258 -12.12 -2.44 15.41
CA ASP A 258 -11.46 -3.57 16.05
C ASP A 258 -10.42 -4.20 15.12
N MET A 259 -9.14 -3.98 15.44
CA MET A 259 -7.99 -4.61 14.79
C MET A 259 -7.28 -5.59 15.74
N SER A 260 -7.82 -5.84 16.93
CA SER A 260 -7.22 -6.65 17.97
C SER A 260 -6.82 -8.05 17.49
N VAL A 261 -7.60 -8.64 16.58
CA VAL A 261 -7.34 -9.97 16.02
C VAL A 261 -5.98 -10.03 15.28
N TYR A 262 -5.60 -8.94 14.59
CA TYR A 262 -4.28 -8.83 13.97
C TYR A 262 -3.18 -8.70 15.03
N ARG A 263 -3.38 -7.85 16.04
CA ARG A 263 -2.43 -7.72 17.17
C ARG A 263 -2.20 -9.09 17.82
N ASP A 264 -3.25 -9.82 18.11
CA ASP A 264 -3.18 -11.12 18.75
C ASP A 264 -2.49 -12.16 17.85
N TRP A 265 -2.68 -12.07 16.53
CA TRP A 265 -1.93 -12.87 15.57
C TRP A 265 -0.42 -12.57 15.63
N VAL A 266 -0.02 -11.31 15.69
CA VAL A 266 1.39 -10.90 15.80
C VAL A 266 1.99 -11.45 17.09
N ILE A 267 1.29 -11.31 18.23
CA ILE A 267 1.73 -11.86 19.52
C ILE A 267 1.96 -13.37 19.44
N ARG A 268 1.00 -14.11 18.88
CA ARG A 268 1.14 -15.57 18.69
C ARG A 268 2.31 -15.91 17.77
N ALA A 269 2.48 -15.18 16.66
CA ALA A 269 3.57 -15.42 15.73
C ALA A 269 4.95 -15.32 16.39
N PHE A 270 5.15 -14.36 17.31
CA PHE A 270 6.37 -14.25 18.11
C PHE A 270 6.50 -15.38 19.14
N ASN A 271 5.44 -15.71 19.86
CA ASN A 271 5.46 -16.79 20.86
C ASN A 271 5.70 -18.17 20.22
N ASP A 272 5.17 -18.40 19.03
CA ASP A 272 5.35 -19.64 18.24
C ASP A 272 6.70 -19.67 17.50
N ASN A 273 7.53 -18.64 17.65
CA ASN A 273 8.79 -18.47 16.93
C ASN A 273 8.63 -18.69 15.42
N MET A 274 7.59 -18.07 14.83
CA MET A 274 7.30 -18.18 13.40
C MET A 274 8.52 -17.75 12.58
N SER A 275 8.85 -18.51 11.53
CA SER A 275 9.96 -18.12 10.65
C SER A 275 9.69 -16.76 10.02
N TYR A 276 10.71 -15.90 9.93
CA TYR A 276 10.60 -14.56 9.33
C TYR A 276 10.04 -14.60 7.90
N LYS A 277 10.39 -15.63 7.13
CA LYS A 277 9.83 -15.86 5.80
C LYS A 277 8.30 -15.99 5.83
N ASN A 278 7.76 -16.83 6.70
CA ASN A 278 6.31 -17.02 6.82
C ASN A 278 5.63 -15.76 7.37
N PHE A 279 6.26 -15.11 8.32
CA PHE A 279 5.78 -13.86 8.91
C PHE A 279 5.59 -12.76 7.85
N ILE A 280 6.55 -12.61 6.92
CA ILE A 280 6.44 -11.68 5.78
C ILE A 280 5.35 -12.15 4.81
N HIS A 281 5.42 -13.41 4.35
CA HIS A 281 4.51 -13.92 3.32
C HIS A 281 3.04 -13.82 3.74
N TYR A 282 2.72 -14.15 5.00
CA TYR A 282 1.34 -14.10 5.48
C TYR A 282 0.82 -12.68 5.59
N GLN A 283 1.64 -11.73 6.01
CA GLN A 283 1.22 -10.34 6.10
C GLN A 283 1.04 -9.65 4.74
N LEU A 284 1.84 -10.00 3.75
CA LEU A 284 1.76 -9.39 2.41
C LEU A 284 0.76 -10.09 1.49
N ALA A 285 0.65 -11.40 1.55
CA ALA A 285 -0.08 -12.21 0.57
C ALA A 285 -0.67 -13.49 1.19
N GLY A 286 -1.06 -13.48 2.46
CA GLY A 286 -1.62 -14.64 3.14
C GLY A 286 -2.91 -15.15 2.52
N ASP A 287 -3.74 -14.25 1.99
CA ASP A 287 -4.97 -14.54 1.25
C ASP A 287 -4.72 -15.16 -0.14
N LEU A 288 -3.53 -14.99 -0.71
CA LEU A 288 -3.12 -15.53 -2.00
C LEU A 288 -2.39 -16.88 -1.90
N MET A 289 -2.18 -17.38 -0.68
CA MET A 289 -1.53 -18.68 -0.46
C MET A 289 -2.43 -19.83 -0.95
N PRO A 290 -1.85 -20.95 -1.40
CA PRO A 290 -2.64 -22.15 -1.70
C PRO A 290 -3.43 -22.60 -0.45
N SER A 291 -4.75 -22.64 -0.51
CA SER A 291 -5.65 -22.99 0.60
C SER A 291 -5.42 -22.14 1.86
N PRO A 292 -5.66 -20.83 1.80
CA PRO A 292 -5.35 -19.94 2.90
C PRO A 292 -6.17 -20.27 4.15
N THR A 293 -5.49 -20.32 5.29
CA THR A 293 -6.15 -20.48 6.60
C THR A 293 -6.70 -19.13 7.09
N LYS A 294 -7.61 -19.15 8.08
CA LYS A 294 -8.06 -17.93 8.76
C LYS A 294 -6.87 -17.07 9.24
N ASP A 295 -5.87 -17.68 9.86
CA ASP A 295 -4.70 -17.00 10.38
C ASP A 295 -3.85 -16.34 9.28
N MET A 296 -3.71 -16.97 8.12
CA MET A 296 -3.04 -16.36 6.98
C MET A 296 -3.80 -15.13 6.45
N ILE A 297 -5.14 -15.19 6.44
CA ILE A 297 -5.97 -14.05 6.02
C ILE A 297 -5.92 -12.93 7.08
N ILE A 298 -5.98 -13.27 8.38
CA ILE A 298 -5.85 -12.30 9.47
C ILE A 298 -4.52 -11.54 9.38
N ALA A 299 -3.44 -12.23 9.05
CA ALA A 299 -2.13 -11.61 8.88
C ALA A 299 -2.14 -10.48 7.83
N THR A 300 -2.94 -10.59 6.76
CA THR A 300 -3.03 -9.54 5.72
C THR A 300 -3.64 -8.23 6.22
N ALA A 301 -4.17 -8.20 7.44
CA ALA A 301 -4.60 -6.96 8.09
C ALA A 301 -3.44 -5.95 8.27
N PHE A 302 -2.19 -6.37 8.16
CA PHE A 302 -1.04 -5.48 7.95
C PHE A 302 -1.31 -4.44 6.85
N ASN A 303 -1.92 -4.86 5.74
CA ASN A 303 -2.30 -3.99 4.63
C ASN A 303 -3.57 -3.16 4.91
N ARG A 304 -4.23 -3.37 6.06
CA ARG A 304 -5.47 -2.67 6.46
C ARG A 304 -5.31 -1.72 7.64
N ASN A 305 -4.12 -1.65 8.24
CA ASN A 305 -3.84 -0.77 9.38
C ASN A 305 -3.72 0.71 8.99
N HIS A 306 -3.72 1.05 7.71
CA HIS A 306 -3.71 2.44 7.25
C HIS A 306 -4.97 3.16 7.74
N GLN A 307 -4.87 4.48 7.82
CA GLN A 307 -6.01 5.34 8.13
C GLN A 307 -7.06 5.26 7.01
N GLN A 308 -8.35 5.39 7.36
CA GLN A 308 -9.46 5.41 6.41
C GLN A 308 -10.38 6.60 6.68
N ASN A 309 -10.76 7.31 5.62
CA ASN A 309 -11.56 8.52 5.74
C ASN A 309 -13.06 8.23 5.58
N MET A 310 -13.88 8.84 6.49
CA MET A 310 -15.34 8.79 6.42
C MET A 310 -15.96 10.19 6.32
N GLU A 311 -15.18 11.22 6.08
CA GLU A 311 -15.67 12.59 5.98
C GLU A 311 -16.43 12.80 4.68
N GLY A 312 -17.52 13.60 4.75
CA GLY A 312 -18.27 14.02 3.57
C GLY A 312 -17.51 15.07 2.76
N GLY A 313 -17.69 15.07 1.44
CA GLY A 313 -17.12 16.07 0.53
C GLY A 313 -15.67 15.85 0.14
N ILE A 314 -15.12 14.68 0.41
CA ILE A 314 -13.79 14.29 -0.04
C ILE A 314 -13.79 13.84 -1.50
N ILE A 315 -12.61 13.82 -2.11
CA ILE A 315 -12.38 13.17 -3.41
C ILE A 315 -11.96 11.72 -3.14
N GLU A 316 -12.83 10.78 -3.48
CA GLU A 316 -12.61 9.37 -3.17
C GLU A 316 -11.33 8.80 -3.77
N GLU A 317 -11.04 9.12 -5.03
CA GLU A 317 -9.85 8.66 -5.74
C GLU A 317 -8.54 9.17 -5.12
N GLU A 318 -8.56 10.36 -4.50
CA GLU A 318 -7.44 10.89 -3.75
C GLU A 318 -7.10 9.98 -2.57
N PHE A 319 -8.10 9.61 -1.77
CA PHE A 319 -7.89 8.76 -0.60
C PHE A 319 -7.55 7.32 -0.97
N GLN A 320 -8.14 6.76 -2.02
CA GLN A 320 -7.70 5.45 -2.56
C GLN A 320 -6.21 5.48 -2.90
N THR A 321 -5.76 6.55 -3.55
CA THR A 321 -4.35 6.75 -3.90
C THR A 321 -3.47 6.84 -2.65
N GLU A 322 -3.89 7.61 -1.64
CA GLU A 322 -3.15 7.73 -0.37
C GLU A 322 -3.06 6.39 0.37
N TYR A 323 -4.10 5.55 0.36
CA TYR A 323 -4.06 4.22 0.98
C TYR A 323 -3.06 3.29 0.29
N VAL A 324 -2.96 3.34 -1.04
CA VAL A 324 -1.95 2.57 -1.78
C VAL A 324 -0.54 3.10 -1.51
N MET A 325 -0.37 4.42 -1.41
CA MET A 325 0.92 5.04 -1.08
C MET A 325 1.35 4.70 0.35
N ASP A 326 0.43 4.72 1.30
CA ASP A 326 0.70 4.31 2.68
C ASP A 326 1.22 2.86 2.75
N ARG A 327 0.57 1.91 2.06
CA ARG A 327 1.05 0.51 1.98
C ARG A 327 2.43 0.41 1.35
N THR A 328 2.67 1.16 0.27
CA THR A 328 3.96 1.19 -0.42
C THR A 328 5.07 1.69 0.49
N ASN A 329 4.83 2.79 1.21
CA ASN A 329 5.78 3.36 2.15
C ASN A 329 6.04 2.41 3.32
N THR A 330 4.98 1.85 3.90
CA THR A 330 5.09 0.91 5.02
C THR A 330 5.81 -0.36 4.65
N PHE A 331 5.63 -0.88 3.42
CA PHE A 331 6.44 -1.99 2.92
C PHE A 331 7.94 -1.63 2.93
N GLY A 332 8.28 -0.43 2.44
CA GLY A 332 9.65 0.06 2.47
C GLY A 332 10.23 0.10 3.88
N ASP A 333 9.53 0.74 4.80
CA ASP A 333 9.98 0.92 6.17
C ASP A 333 10.04 -0.40 6.95
N ALA A 334 9.02 -1.25 6.85
CA ALA A 334 8.89 -2.46 7.68
C ALA A 334 9.73 -3.65 7.17
N PHE A 335 9.84 -3.86 5.85
CA PHE A 335 10.44 -5.09 5.30
C PHE A 335 11.81 -4.89 4.67
N ILE A 336 12.12 -3.70 4.15
CA ILE A 336 13.42 -3.41 3.56
C ILE A 336 14.19 -2.30 4.30
N SER A 337 13.59 -1.72 5.35
CA SER A 337 14.19 -0.67 6.20
C SER A 337 14.70 0.53 5.39
N ILE A 338 13.99 0.88 4.32
CA ILE A 338 14.29 2.02 3.45
C ILE A 338 13.03 2.86 3.32
N SER A 339 13.14 4.14 3.66
CA SER A 339 12.08 5.12 3.46
C SER A 339 11.93 5.44 1.97
N VAL A 340 10.95 4.82 1.31
CA VAL A 340 10.73 4.99 -0.14
C VAL A 340 9.87 6.19 -0.49
N GLY A 341 9.23 6.84 0.46
CA GLY A 341 8.25 7.91 0.25
C GLY A 341 8.77 9.11 -0.52
N CYS A 342 10.07 9.44 -0.41
CA CYS A 342 10.69 10.52 -1.21
C CYS A 342 10.65 10.23 -2.71
N ALA A 343 10.67 8.95 -3.09
CA ALA A 343 10.64 8.52 -4.48
C ALA A 343 9.26 8.67 -5.15
N ARG A 344 8.22 9.05 -4.39
CA ARG A 344 6.91 9.44 -4.94
C ARG A 344 7.01 10.59 -5.96
N CYS A 345 7.87 11.58 -5.71
CA CYS A 345 7.95 12.80 -6.52
C CYS A 345 9.21 12.88 -7.40
N HIS A 346 10.32 12.27 -6.98
CA HIS A 346 11.61 12.29 -7.67
C HIS A 346 12.45 11.09 -7.22
N ASP A 347 13.51 10.76 -7.95
CA ASP A 347 14.45 9.71 -7.53
C ASP A 347 14.96 9.97 -6.12
N HIS A 348 15.03 8.93 -5.28
CA HIS A 348 15.42 9.08 -3.87
C HIS A 348 16.83 9.68 -3.75
N LYS A 349 17.00 10.66 -2.85
CA LYS A 349 18.25 11.41 -2.73
C LYS A 349 19.44 10.57 -2.24
N TYR A 350 19.18 9.64 -1.32
CA TYR A 350 20.23 8.90 -0.61
C TYR A 350 20.31 7.44 -1.02
N ASP A 351 19.17 6.84 -1.29
CA ASP A 351 19.02 5.41 -1.56
C ASP A 351 18.82 5.15 -3.06
N PRO A 352 19.22 3.99 -3.59
CA PRO A 352 19.11 3.68 -5.01
C PRO A 352 17.68 3.26 -5.40
N VAL A 353 16.70 4.10 -5.09
CA VAL A 353 15.29 3.92 -5.41
C VAL A 353 14.86 5.05 -6.34
N SER A 354 14.55 4.72 -7.60
CA SER A 354 14.01 5.69 -8.56
C SER A 354 12.52 5.93 -8.33
N GLN A 355 12.00 7.02 -8.87
CA GLN A 355 10.55 7.27 -8.94
C GLN A 355 9.84 6.12 -9.67
N GLU A 356 10.42 5.62 -10.74
CA GLU A 356 9.89 4.47 -11.48
C GLU A 356 9.77 3.22 -10.58
N ASN A 357 10.82 2.90 -9.79
CA ASN A 357 10.77 1.78 -8.84
C ASN A 357 9.67 1.95 -7.80
N TYR A 358 9.44 3.19 -7.33
CA TYR A 358 8.34 3.49 -6.42
C TYR A 358 6.97 3.11 -7.01
N TYR A 359 6.68 3.55 -8.24
CA TYR A 359 5.40 3.26 -8.88
C TYR A 359 5.27 1.80 -9.36
N GLN A 360 6.38 1.13 -9.67
CA GLN A 360 6.39 -0.31 -9.87
C GLN A 360 5.97 -1.04 -8.58
N LEU A 361 6.52 -0.67 -7.42
CA LEU A 361 6.12 -1.21 -6.13
C LEU A 361 4.67 -0.86 -5.77
N TYR A 362 4.27 0.41 -5.97
CA TYR A 362 2.90 0.88 -5.80
C TYR A 362 1.88 0.02 -6.55
N SER A 363 2.20 -0.45 -7.76
CA SER A 363 1.29 -1.24 -8.59
C SER A 363 0.88 -2.57 -7.95
N PHE A 364 1.70 -3.16 -7.07
CA PHE A 364 1.34 -4.38 -6.33
C PHE A 364 0.20 -4.17 -5.34
N PHE A 365 0.02 -2.96 -4.83
CA PHE A 365 -1.01 -2.61 -3.86
C PHE A 365 -2.22 -1.91 -4.50
N ASN A 366 -2.11 -1.48 -5.76
CA ASN A 366 -3.16 -0.74 -6.48
C ASN A 366 -4.27 -1.64 -7.04
N ASN A 367 -4.20 -2.94 -6.83
CA ASN A 367 -5.22 -3.91 -7.24
C ASN A 367 -6.21 -4.27 -6.12
N ILE A 368 -6.04 -3.72 -4.92
CA ILE A 368 -6.93 -3.94 -3.79
C ILE A 368 -8.21 -3.13 -4.00
N ARG A 369 -9.36 -3.82 -4.00
CA ARG A 369 -10.67 -3.20 -4.15
C ARG A 369 -11.16 -2.68 -2.80
N GLU A 370 -10.92 -1.41 -2.53
CA GLU A 370 -11.46 -0.70 -1.38
C GLU A 370 -11.98 0.68 -1.81
N ALA A 371 -12.88 1.23 -1.02
CA ALA A 371 -13.38 2.59 -1.21
C ALA A 371 -12.43 3.60 -0.56
N GLY A 372 -12.23 4.77 -1.19
CA GLY A 372 -11.48 5.87 -0.59
C GLY A 372 -12.23 6.54 0.56
N GLN A 373 -13.56 6.50 0.50
CA GLN A 373 -14.44 6.96 1.57
C GLN A 373 -15.18 5.76 2.19
N ILE A 374 -15.10 5.57 3.50
CA ILE A 374 -15.87 4.55 4.21
C ILE A 374 -17.19 5.14 4.74
N SER A 375 -18.16 4.25 5.02
CA SER A 375 -19.51 4.66 5.42
C SER A 375 -19.53 5.42 6.75
N TRP A 376 -20.34 6.49 6.78
CA TRP A 376 -20.71 7.18 8.01
C TRP A 376 -21.70 6.38 8.87
N ASN A 377 -22.46 5.44 8.29
CA ASN A 377 -23.58 4.73 8.90
C ASN A 377 -23.22 3.39 9.53
N ASP A 378 -21.98 3.21 10.01
CA ASP A 378 -21.49 1.97 10.65
C ASP A 378 -21.49 0.71 9.75
N ASP A 379 -21.69 0.87 8.44
CA ASP A 379 -21.45 -0.23 7.50
C ASP A 379 -19.97 -0.63 7.49
N MET A 380 -19.71 -1.93 7.52
CA MET A 380 -18.33 -2.44 7.56
C MET A 380 -17.56 -2.09 6.29
N PRO A 381 -16.39 -1.44 6.40
CA PRO A 381 -15.55 -1.15 5.22
C PRO A 381 -15.12 -2.44 4.54
N THR A 382 -15.09 -2.42 3.21
CA THR A 382 -14.66 -3.58 2.42
C THR A 382 -13.25 -3.40 1.89
N PRO A 383 -12.48 -4.50 1.74
CA PRO A 383 -12.80 -5.90 2.07
C PRO A 383 -12.83 -6.16 3.58
N THR A 384 -13.73 -7.02 4.03
CA THR A 384 -13.92 -7.39 5.46
C THR A 384 -13.91 -8.90 5.62
N LEU A 385 -13.23 -9.38 6.66
CA LEU A 385 -13.25 -10.79 7.05
C LEU A 385 -14.23 -10.99 8.19
N MET A 386 -15.23 -11.86 7.98
CA MET A 386 -16.12 -12.31 9.04
C MET A 386 -15.42 -13.36 9.89
N LEU A 387 -15.44 -13.15 11.21
CA LEU A 387 -14.84 -14.07 12.19
C LEU A 387 -15.92 -14.64 13.12
N PRO A 388 -16.73 -15.59 12.64
CA PRO A 388 -17.77 -16.19 13.44
C PRO A 388 -17.20 -17.01 14.61
N SER A 389 -17.92 -17.02 15.73
CA SER A 389 -17.65 -17.94 16.84
C SER A 389 -17.89 -19.38 16.39
N ALA A 390 -17.43 -20.37 17.18
CA ALA A 390 -17.63 -21.78 16.87
C ALA A 390 -19.13 -22.17 16.78
N GLU A 391 -20.00 -21.49 17.53
CA GLU A 391 -21.46 -21.69 17.47
C GLU A 391 -22.06 -21.08 16.21
N GLN A 392 -21.65 -19.85 15.87
CA GLN A 392 -22.04 -19.19 14.62
C GLN A 392 -21.56 -19.97 13.40
N GLU A 393 -20.36 -20.56 13.43
CA GLU A 393 -19.84 -21.42 12.37
C GLU A 393 -20.74 -22.64 12.11
N LYS A 394 -21.21 -23.32 13.17
CA LYS A 394 -22.16 -24.43 13.05
C LYS A 394 -23.47 -23.96 12.42
N THR A 395 -23.98 -22.81 12.84
CA THR A 395 -25.20 -22.22 12.26
C THR A 395 -25.01 -21.90 10.77
N ILE A 396 -23.88 -21.31 10.39
CA ILE A 396 -23.54 -21.02 8.98
C ILE A 396 -23.46 -22.30 8.17
N GLN A 397 -22.81 -23.35 8.67
CA GLN A 397 -22.71 -24.65 8.00
C GLN A 397 -24.10 -25.27 7.81
N TYR A 398 -24.97 -25.21 8.82
CA TYR A 398 -26.34 -25.68 8.71
C TYR A 398 -27.12 -24.91 7.63
N ILE A 399 -27.07 -23.58 7.66
CA ILE A 399 -27.72 -22.73 6.65
C ILE A 399 -27.19 -23.05 5.23
N ASN A 400 -25.87 -23.18 5.07
CA ASN A 400 -25.27 -23.50 3.79
C ASN A 400 -25.72 -24.88 3.27
N SER A 401 -25.93 -25.86 4.15
CA SER A 401 -26.47 -27.16 3.76
C SER A 401 -27.91 -27.07 3.26
N LEU A 402 -28.75 -26.25 3.91
CA LEU A 402 -30.12 -25.98 3.45
C LEU A 402 -30.14 -25.23 2.11
N VAL A 403 -29.28 -24.24 1.94
CA VAL A 403 -29.13 -23.51 0.65
C VAL A 403 -28.80 -24.50 -0.45
N LYS A 404 -27.79 -25.36 -0.27
CA LYS A 404 -27.37 -26.35 -1.25
C LYS A 404 -28.50 -27.32 -1.61
N GLU A 405 -29.28 -27.76 -0.63
CA GLU A 405 -30.45 -28.59 -0.85
C GLU A 405 -31.50 -27.87 -1.70
N LYS A 406 -31.81 -26.61 -1.39
CA LYS A 406 -32.78 -25.80 -2.12
C LYS A 406 -32.32 -25.47 -3.55
N GLU A 407 -31.04 -25.20 -3.74
CA GLU A 407 -30.44 -25.01 -5.08
C GLU A 407 -30.59 -26.29 -5.94
N ALA A 408 -30.36 -27.46 -5.35
CA ALA A 408 -30.58 -28.74 -6.03
C ALA A 408 -32.07 -28.96 -6.43
N GLN A 409 -32.99 -28.64 -5.50
CA GLN A 409 -34.45 -28.70 -5.76
C GLN A 409 -34.86 -27.72 -6.86
N LEU A 410 -34.32 -26.50 -6.83
CA LEU A 410 -34.58 -25.48 -7.86
C LEU A 410 -34.07 -25.93 -9.23
N LYS A 411 -32.85 -26.48 -9.31
CA LYS A 411 -32.29 -27.02 -10.55
C LYS A 411 -33.22 -28.11 -11.16
N LEU A 412 -33.69 -29.04 -10.35
CA LEU A 412 -34.62 -30.09 -10.79
C LEU A 412 -35.94 -29.49 -11.27
N SER A 413 -36.45 -28.46 -10.60
CA SER A 413 -37.66 -27.75 -11.04
C SER A 413 -37.46 -27.05 -12.38
N TYR A 414 -36.32 -26.45 -12.65
CA TYR A 414 -36.01 -25.88 -13.98
C TYR A 414 -35.92 -26.94 -15.07
N GLU A 415 -35.29 -28.09 -14.78
CA GLU A 415 -35.21 -29.19 -15.75
C GLU A 415 -36.60 -29.70 -16.11
N ASN A 416 -37.47 -29.89 -15.13
CA ASN A 416 -38.87 -30.31 -15.36
C ASN A 416 -39.67 -29.24 -16.12
N ALA A 417 -39.57 -27.96 -15.72
CA ALA A 417 -40.24 -26.85 -16.37
C ALA A 417 -39.78 -26.68 -17.83
N THR A 418 -38.50 -26.96 -18.13
CA THR A 418 -37.98 -26.91 -19.51
C THR A 418 -38.64 -27.94 -20.39
N ASN A 419 -38.90 -29.17 -19.90
CA ASN A 419 -39.60 -30.20 -20.62
C ASN A 419 -41.08 -29.81 -20.89
N GLU A 420 -41.78 -29.33 -19.85
CA GLU A 420 -43.15 -28.84 -19.98
C GLU A 420 -43.24 -27.64 -20.95
N PHE A 421 -42.28 -26.73 -20.94
CA PHE A 421 -42.22 -25.61 -21.86
C PHE A 421 -41.98 -26.06 -23.30
N ASN A 422 -41.10 -27.03 -23.55
CA ASN A 422 -40.86 -27.58 -24.87
C ASN A 422 -42.10 -28.30 -25.42
N GLU A 423 -42.81 -29.05 -24.57
CA GLU A 423 -44.10 -29.66 -24.94
C GLU A 423 -45.15 -28.60 -25.26
N TRP A 424 -45.23 -27.54 -24.48
CA TRP A 424 -46.13 -26.40 -24.69
C TRP A 424 -45.86 -25.70 -26.03
N ILE A 425 -44.57 -25.51 -26.41
CA ILE A 425 -44.19 -24.98 -27.73
C ILE A 425 -44.56 -25.93 -28.85
N GLN A 426 -44.22 -27.22 -28.71
CA GLN A 426 -44.52 -28.23 -29.74
C GLN A 426 -46.03 -28.37 -30.01
N GLN A 427 -46.84 -28.22 -28.97
CA GLN A 427 -48.29 -28.25 -29.06
C GLN A 427 -48.89 -26.90 -29.49
N GLU A 428 -48.08 -25.93 -29.86
CA GLU A 428 -48.48 -24.57 -30.28
C GLU A 428 -49.47 -23.88 -29.32
N LYS A 429 -49.47 -24.26 -28.05
CA LYS A 429 -50.36 -23.69 -27.01
C LYS A 429 -50.23 -22.18 -26.85
N TYR A 430 -49.10 -21.61 -27.25
CA TYR A 430 -48.90 -20.15 -27.26
C TYR A 430 -49.89 -19.44 -28.21
N LYS A 431 -50.41 -20.08 -29.25
CA LYS A 431 -51.38 -19.51 -30.17
C LYS A 431 -52.75 -19.23 -29.50
N THR A 432 -53.04 -19.88 -28.38
CA THR A 432 -54.28 -19.67 -27.62
C THR A 432 -54.20 -18.46 -26.65
N ILE A 433 -53.04 -17.90 -26.45
CA ILE A 433 -52.81 -16.76 -25.53
C ILE A 433 -53.01 -15.39 -26.24
N SER A 434 -53.11 -15.39 -27.57
CA SER A 434 -53.00 -14.22 -28.44
C SER A 434 -54.09 -13.12 -28.30
N SER A 435 -55.06 -13.26 -27.42
CA SER A 435 -56.14 -12.26 -27.30
C SER A 435 -56.27 -11.55 -25.95
N LYS A 436 -55.44 -11.90 -25.00
CA LYS A 436 -55.45 -11.24 -23.68
C LYS A 436 -54.24 -10.35 -23.59
N GLY A 437 -54.42 -9.09 -23.74
CA GLY A 437 -53.45 -7.98 -23.63
C GLY A 437 -52.15 -8.21 -22.87
N ILE A 438 -51.33 -7.19 -22.70
CA ILE A 438 -50.05 -7.22 -21.96
C ILE A 438 -50.27 -7.89 -20.60
N PRO A 439 -49.46 -8.90 -20.21
CA PRO A 439 -49.57 -9.52 -18.89
C PRO A 439 -49.45 -8.46 -17.79
N THR A 440 -50.50 -8.30 -17.01
CA THR A 440 -50.54 -7.35 -15.88
C THR A 440 -50.30 -8.05 -14.54
N GLU A 441 -50.18 -9.38 -14.57
CA GLU A 441 -49.89 -10.15 -13.37
C GLU A 441 -48.51 -9.76 -12.80
N ASN A 442 -48.48 -9.43 -11.50
CA ASN A 442 -47.31 -8.94 -10.79
C ASN A 442 -46.74 -7.57 -11.24
N LEU A 443 -47.46 -6.82 -12.11
CA LEU A 443 -47.08 -5.47 -12.48
C LEU A 443 -47.18 -4.55 -11.26
N GLN A 444 -46.06 -3.96 -10.80
CA GLN A 444 -46.02 -3.10 -9.63
C GLN A 444 -46.32 -1.64 -9.93
N GLY A 445 -46.00 -1.17 -11.13
CA GLY A 445 -46.23 0.19 -11.56
C GLY A 445 -46.24 0.35 -13.06
N PHE A 446 -47.19 1.17 -13.54
CA PHE A 446 -47.27 1.65 -14.90
C PHE A 446 -47.62 3.14 -14.87
N TYR A 447 -46.75 3.95 -15.44
CA TYR A 447 -46.84 5.40 -15.49
C TYR A 447 -46.79 5.81 -16.97
N ASP A 448 -47.91 6.33 -17.50
CA ASP A 448 -48.05 6.72 -18.90
C ASP A 448 -47.64 8.16 -19.16
N PHE A 449 -47.54 8.97 -18.10
CA PHE A 449 -47.23 10.37 -18.15
C PHE A 449 -48.17 11.25 -19.00
N GLU A 450 -49.39 10.76 -19.25
CA GLU A 450 -50.43 11.53 -19.90
C GLU A 450 -51.08 12.49 -18.88
N ASP A 451 -50.55 13.70 -18.79
CA ASP A 451 -50.96 14.77 -17.83
C ASP A 451 -50.99 14.35 -16.35
N SER A 452 -50.36 13.22 -15.98
CA SER A 452 -50.44 12.73 -14.61
C SER A 452 -49.20 11.90 -14.19
N LEU A 453 -48.95 11.86 -12.88
CA LEU A 453 -47.95 10.98 -12.26
C LEU A 453 -48.61 9.75 -11.59
N LYS A 454 -49.84 9.41 -11.97
CA LYS A 454 -50.57 8.30 -11.36
C LYS A 454 -49.98 6.97 -11.80
N ASN A 455 -49.94 6.04 -10.87
CA ASN A 455 -49.65 4.65 -11.16
C ASN A 455 -50.99 3.99 -11.60
N SER A 456 -51.12 3.61 -12.87
CA SER A 456 -52.35 3.02 -13.41
C SER A 456 -52.65 1.63 -12.85
N VAL A 457 -51.66 0.96 -12.21
CA VAL A 457 -51.83 -0.31 -11.50
C VAL A 457 -52.35 -0.11 -10.08
N ASN A 458 -51.86 0.92 -9.41
CA ASN A 458 -52.24 1.22 -8.01
C ASN A 458 -52.23 2.72 -7.77
N ASN A 459 -53.42 3.32 -7.81
CA ASN A 459 -53.59 4.76 -7.66
C ASN A 459 -53.10 5.35 -6.33
N SER A 460 -52.95 4.54 -5.29
CA SER A 460 -52.36 4.96 -4.02
C SER A 460 -50.85 5.26 -4.11
N LYS A 461 -50.19 4.74 -5.13
CA LYS A 461 -48.73 4.88 -5.39
C LYS A 461 -48.44 5.94 -6.47
N THR A 462 -49.05 7.09 -6.38
CA THR A 462 -48.77 8.24 -7.26
C THR A 462 -47.32 8.71 -7.05
N ALA A 463 -46.60 8.91 -8.13
CA ALA A 463 -45.24 9.43 -8.10
C ALA A 463 -45.22 10.93 -7.75
N ALA A 464 -44.09 11.45 -7.33
CA ALA A 464 -43.89 12.86 -7.03
C ALA A 464 -42.62 13.37 -7.71
N LEU A 465 -42.68 14.51 -8.38
CA LEU A 465 -41.49 15.20 -8.87
C LEU A 465 -40.81 15.91 -7.70
N ARG A 466 -39.49 15.73 -7.58
CA ARG A 466 -38.70 16.34 -6.51
C ARG A 466 -37.41 16.93 -7.07
N ARG A 467 -36.82 17.86 -6.30
CA ARG A 467 -35.49 18.40 -6.54
C ARG A 467 -34.58 17.98 -5.40
N ASP A 468 -33.30 17.77 -5.69
CA ASP A 468 -32.31 17.40 -4.70
C ASP A 468 -32.18 18.50 -3.63
N GLY A 469 -32.29 18.12 -2.35
CA GLY A 469 -32.24 19.04 -1.22
C GLY A 469 -33.53 19.85 -0.91
N ASP A 470 -34.62 19.70 -1.70
CA ASP A 470 -35.90 20.35 -1.44
C ASP A 470 -37.05 19.34 -1.32
N SER A 471 -37.86 19.49 -0.29
CA SER A 471 -39.06 18.68 -0.05
C SER A 471 -40.31 19.16 -0.78
N LYS A 472 -40.27 20.32 -1.46
CA LYS A 472 -41.41 20.89 -2.17
C LYS A 472 -41.58 20.22 -3.53
N SER A 473 -42.87 20.09 -3.95
CA SER A 473 -43.19 19.58 -5.27
C SER A 473 -42.83 20.63 -6.33
N GLU A 474 -42.05 20.21 -7.32
CA GLU A 474 -41.75 21.04 -8.50
C GLU A 474 -42.94 21.07 -9.47
N PRO A 475 -43.09 22.12 -10.31
CA PRO A 475 -44.05 22.12 -11.37
C PRO A 475 -43.75 21.05 -12.40
N LEU A 476 -44.78 20.32 -12.82
CA LEU A 476 -44.68 19.30 -13.86
C LEU A 476 -44.59 19.96 -15.24
N ILE A 477 -43.64 19.52 -16.02
CA ILE A 477 -43.46 19.94 -17.41
C ILE A 477 -43.69 18.70 -18.30
N PHE A 478 -44.80 18.75 -19.05
CA PHE A 478 -45.12 17.72 -20.04
C PHE A 478 -44.85 18.24 -21.45
N GLU A 479 -44.16 17.44 -22.23
CA GLU A 479 -43.87 17.72 -23.65
C GLU A 479 -44.68 16.80 -24.54
N ARG A 480 -45.29 17.34 -25.61
CA ARG A 480 -46.02 16.56 -26.59
C ARG A 480 -45.09 15.95 -27.65
N ASN A 481 -45.23 14.67 -27.86
CA ASN A 481 -44.58 13.88 -28.91
C ASN A 481 -45.64 13.20 -29.80
N GLY A 482 -46.07 13.91 -30.81
CA GLY A 482 -47.19 13.42 -31.65
C GLY A 482 -48.49 13.36 -30.86
N ASN A 483 -49.09 12.15 -30.75
CA ASN A 483 -50.29 11.91 -29.98
C ASN A 483 -50.05 11.61 -28.48
N ASN A 484 -48.83 11.38 -28.09
CA ASN A 484 -48.46 11.01 -26.72
C ASN A 484 -47.77 12.19 -26.01
N GLN A 485 -47.76 12.17 -24.68
CA GLN A 485 -47.03 13.10 -23.86
C GLN A 485 -45.88 12.40 -23.14
N SER A 486 -44.92 13.17 -22.67
CA SER A 486 -43.80 12.74 -21.86
C SER A 486 -43.47 13.72 -20.77
N LEU A 487 -43.00 13.22 -19.65
CA LEU A 487 -42.50 14.08 -18.56
C LEU A 487 -41.10 14.57 -18.91
N TYR A 488 -40.87 15.87 -18.84
CA TYR A 488 -39.56 16.47 -19.00
C TYR A 488 -38.87 16.63 -17.65
N LEU A 489 -37.62 16.16 -17.54
CA LEU A 489 -36.77 16.32 -16.37
C LEU A 489 -35.60 17.25 -16.70
N THR A 490 -35.40 18.29 -15.90
CA THR A 490 -34.42 19.37 -16.16
C THR A 490 -32.94 18.95 -15.85
N GLY A 491 -32.75 17.79 -15.25
CA GLY A 491 -31.43 17.36 -14.73
C GLY A 491 -31.27 17.60 -13.23
N ASP A 492 -31.91 18.65 -12.68
CA ASP A 492 -31.95 18.93 -11.24
C ASP A 492 -33.14 18.27 -10.54
N THR A 493 -34.04 17.69 -11.31
CA THR A 493 -35.28 17.07 -10.83
C THR A 493 -35.30 15.59 -11.07
N TYR A 494 -35.94 14.84 -10.19
CA TYR A 494 -36.16 13.42 -10.30
C TYR A 494 -37.57 13.01 -9.94
N LEU A 495 -37.99 11.83 -10.45
CA LEU A 495 -39.29 11.27 -10.15
C LEU A 495 -39.18 10.25 -9.01
N ASP A 496 -39.80 10.56 -7.87
CA ASP A 496 -39.88 9.65 -6.73
C ASP A 496 -41.07 8.70 -6.90
N LEU A 497 -40.79 7.44 -7.20
CA LEU A 497 -41.79 6.36 -7.35
C LEU A 497 -42.16 5.70 -6.01
N LYS A 498 -41.65 6.25 -4.89
CA LYS A 498 -41.88 5.74 -3.54
C LYS A 498 -41.50 4.26 -3.40
N GLU A 499 -42.43 3.39 -3.03
CA GLU A 499 -42.20 1.97 -2.77
C GLU A 499 -42.28 1.06 -4.03
N VAL A 500 -42.45 1.64 -5.21
CA VAL A 500 -42.43 0.86 -6.46
C VAL A 500 -40.98 0.46 -6.78
N GLY A 501 -40.76 -0.80 -7.19
CA GLY A 501 -39.45 -1.30 -7.55
C GLY A 501 -38.59 -1.77 -6.38
N VAL A 502 -39.18 -2.08 -5.24
CA VAL A 502 -38.48 -2.73 -4.12
C VAL A 502 -38.46 -4.23 -4.34
N PHE A 503 -37.28 -4.79 -4.58
CA PHE A 503 -37.07 -6.21 -4.85
C PHE A 503 -36.05 -6.82 -3.88
N ARG A 504 -36.20 -8.09 -3.55
CA ARG A 504 -35.16 -8.87 -2.87
C ARG A 504 -34.12 -9.33 -3.89
N LYS A 505 -32.95 -9.67 -3.44
CA LYS A 505 -31.86 -10.15 -4.33
C LYS A 505 -32.21 -11.39 -5.16
N SER A 506 -33.20 -12.17 -4.71
CA SER A 506 -33.69 -13.38 -5.38
C SER A 506 -34.94 -13.17 -6.20
N ASP A 507 -35.53 -11.98 -6.19
CA ASP A 507 -36.74 -11.71 -6.93
C ASP A 507 -36.40 -11.42 -8.40
N PRO A 508 -36.97 -12.16 -9.38
CA PRO A 508 -36.84 -11.77 -10.77
C PRO A 508 -37.71 -10.54 -11.05
N PHE A 509 -37.16 -9.59 -11.80
CA PHE A 509 -37.93 -8.40 -12.19
C PHE A 509 -37.49 -7.84 -13.52
N SER A 510 -38.36 -6.97 -14.06
CA SER A 510 -38.07 -6.20 -15.28
C SER A 510 -38.50 -4.75 -15.07
N ILE A 511 -37.72 -3.82 -15.60
CA ILE A 511 -38.04 -2.40 -15.65
C ILE A 511 -37.91 -1.96 -17.10
N GLY A 512 -38.99 -1.39 -17.65
CA GLY A 512 -39.00 -0.80 -18.98
C GLY A 512 -39.26 0.70 -18.89
N ILE A 513 -38.53 1.48 -19.64
CA ILE A 513 -38.69 2.94 -19.73
C ILE A 513 -38.48 3.41 -21.17
N TRP A 514 -39.39 4.25 -21.65
CA TRP A 514 -39.17 5.04 -22.86
C TRP A 514 -38.51 6.38 -22.43
N MET A 515 -37.42 6.72 -23.09
CA MET A 515 -36.67 7.92 -22.76
C MET A 515 -36.00 8.56 -23.98
N ASN A 516 -35.82 9.87 -23.92
CA ASN A 516 -35.02 10.63 -24.87
C ASN A 516 -33.92 11.37 -24.08
N ILE A 517 -32.66 11.00 -24.31
CA ILE A 517 -31.52 11.59 -23.58
C ILE A 517 -30.89 12.68 -24.43
N SER A 518 -30.84 13.90 -23.89
CA SER A 518 -30.16 15.02 -24.55
C SER A 518 -28.67 14.75 -24.77
N LYS A 519 -28.10 15.31 -25.86
CA LYS A 519 -26.65 15.32 -26.09
C LYS A 519 -25.87 16.10 -25.03
N GLU A 520 -26.54 17.03 -24.35
CA GLU A 520 -25.94 17.88 -23.33
C GLU A 520 -25.68 17.12 -22.01
N MET A 521 -26.48 16.10 -21.74
CA MET A 521 -26.30 15.24 -20.57
C MET A 521 -25.06 14.37 -20.75
N LYS A 522 -23.96 14.70 -20.07
CA LYS A 522 -22.70 13.94 -20.15
C LYS A 522 -22.76 12.64 -19.35
N GLU A 523 -23.27 12.72 -18.13
CA GLU A 523 -23.42 11.61 -17.20
C GLU A 523 -24.60 11.84 -16.25
N GLY A 524 -25.09 10.80 -15.62
CA GLY A 524 -26.16 10.89 -14.63
C GLY A 524 -26.94 9.59 -14.45
N VAL A 525 -27.72 9.54 -13.37
CA VAL A 525 -28.62 8.42 -13.07
C VAL A 525 -29.81 8.43 -14.00
N ILE A 526 -30.11 7.31 -14.65
CA ILE A 526 -31.33 7.11 -15.41
C ILE A 526 -32.46 6.69 -14.45
N PHE A 527 -32.22 5.65 -13.66
CA PHE A 527 -33.07 5.27 -12.54
C PHE A 527 -32.28 4.50 -11.50
N HIS A 528 -32.75 4.54 -10.25
CA HIS A 528 -32.17 3.76 -9.16
C HIS A 528 -33.21 3.37 -8.10
N LYS A 529 -32.88 2.34 -7.35
CA LYS A 529 -33.52 1.99 -6.09
C LYS A 529 -32.42 1.55 -5.13
N SER A 530 -31.97 2.47 -4.30
CA SER A 530 -30.77 2.27 -3.48
C SER A 530 -30.84 3.05 -2.17
N ASN A 531 -29.85 2.83 -1.32
CA ASN A 531 -29.65 3.55 -0.06
C ASN A 531 -29.06 4.98 -0.24
N MET A 532 -29.04 5.52 -1.46
CA MET A 532 -28.50 6.84 -1.82
C MET A 532 -26.97 6.99 -1.73
N GLU A 533 -26.25 5.99 -1.29
CA GLU A 533 -24.79 5.95 -1.37
C GLU A 533 -24.35 5.70 -2.82
N ARG A 534 -23.38 6.46 -3.32
CA ARG A 534 -23.02 6.37 -4.76
C ARG A 534 -21.88 5.39 -5.04
N LEU A 535 -20.87 5.37 -4.23
CA LEU A 535 -19.60 4.76 -4.57
C LEU A 535 -19.20 3.63 -3.62
N TYR A 536 -19.44 3.78 -2.35
CA TYR A 536 -19.14 2.78 -1.33
C TYR A 536 -20.41 2.41 -0.59
N ASN A 537 -20.49 1.17 -0.13
CA ASN A 537 -21.67 0.62 0.52
C ASN A 537 -22.99 0.84 -0.25
N PHE A 538 -22.91 1.13 -1.56
CA PHE A 538 -24.08 1.19 -2.41
C PHE A 538 -24.85 -0.13 -2.32
N LYS A 539 -26.11 -0.02 -1.92
CA LYS A 539 -27.02 -1.15 -1.76
C LYS A 539 -28.27 -0.92 -2.56
N GLY A 540 -28.55 -1.79 -3.49
CA GLY A 540 -29.70 -1.66 -4.39
C GLY A 540 -29.31 -1.88 -5.84
N TYR A 541 -30.00 -1.19 -6.74
CA TYR A 541 -29.71 -1.24 -8.17
C TYR A 541 -29.83 0.14 -8.81
N ASN A 542 -29.09 0.36 -9.88
CA ASN A 542 -29.19 1.55 -10.71
C ASN A 542 -28.87 1.27 -12.17
N VAL A 543 -29.26 2.22 -13.02
CA VAL A 543 -28.72 2.41 -14.36
C VAL A 543 -28.16 3.82 -14.45
N TYR A 544 -26.90 3.94 -14.77
CA TYR A 544 -26.13 5.18 -14.82
C TYR A 544 -25.57 5.40 -16.22
N LEU A 545 -25.68 6.61 -16.72
CA LEU A 545 -25.05 7.02 -17.98
C LEU A 545 -23.65 7.56 -17.69
N LYS A 546 -22.61 6.99 -18.32
CA LYS A 546 -21.24 7.46 -18.22
C LYS A 546 -20.51 7.23 -19.53
N ASN A 547 -19.78 8.23 -20.01
CA ASN A 547 -19.02 8.13 -21.27
C ASN A 547 -19.87 7.64 -22.45
N ASN A 548 -21.10 8.12 -22.55
CA ASN A 548 -22.09 7.72 -23.56
C ASN A 548 -22.53 6.24 -23.54
N ARG A 549 -22.26 5.54 -22.44
CA ARG A 549 -22.66 4.13 -22.20
C ARG A 549 -23.51 4.02 -20.95
N LEU A 550 -24.33 2.98 -20.89
CA LEU A 550 -25.09 2.69 -19.68
C LEU A 550 -24.37 1.65 -18.84
N GLU A 551 -24.14 2.02 -17.59
CA GLU A 551 -23.65 1.11 -16.54
C GLU A 551 -24.83 0.68 -15.68
N MET A 552 -25.08 -0.61 -15.61
CA MET A 552 -26.13 -1.21 -14.81
C MET A 552 -25.48 -1.93 -13.62
N THR A 553 -25.80 -1.49 -12.42
CA THR A 553 -25.22 -2.06 -11.18
C THR A 553 -26.32 -2.61 -10.29
N MET A 554 -26.10 -3.80 -9.74
CA MET A 554 -26.81 -4.36 -8.60
C MET A 554 -25.82 -4.72 -7.51
N ALA A 555 -26.07 -4.27 -6.27
CA ALA A 555 -25.16 -4.50 -5.16
C ALA A 555 -25.90 -4.77 -3.85
N HIS A 556 -25.32 -5.64 -3.03
CA HIS A 556 -25.59 -5.66 -1.60
C HIS A 556 -24.67 -4.69 -0.88
N THR A 557 -23.42 -4.60 -1.31
CA THR A 557 -22.42 -3.67 -0.82
C THR A 557 -21.37 -3.47 -1.93
N ALA A 558 -21.40 -2.33 -2.60
CA ALA A 558 -20.37 -2.01 -3.60
C ALA A 558 -19.09 -1.54 -2.88
N PRO A 559 -17.92 -1.79 -3.47
CA PRO A 559 -17.69 -2.55 -4.70
C PRO A 559 -17.54 -4.07 -4.49
N SER A 560 -17.45 -4.56 -3.25
CA SER A 560 -17.05 -5.94 -2.95
C SER A 560 -18.12 -6.99 -3.27
N ASN A 561 -19.40 -6.64 -3.15
CA ASN A 561 -20.53 -7.53 -3.44
C ASN A 561 -21.48 -6.85 -4.40
N ALA A 562 -21.04 -6.71 -5.65
CA ALA A 562 -21.76 -6.02 -6.69
C ALA A 562 -21.58 -6.73 -8.05
N ILE A 563 -22.60 -6.60 -8.88
CA ILE A 563 -22.58 -6.98 -10.29
C ILE A 563 -22.74 -5.69 -11.09
N THR A 564 -21.81 -5.42 -11.99
CA THR A 564 -21.91 -4.29 -12.91
C THR A 564 -21.75 -4.77 -14.34
N LYS A 565 -22.66 -4.36 -15.21
CA LYS A 565 -22.58 -4.53 -16.67
C LYS A 565 -22.58 -3.16 -17.35
N VAL A 566 -21.83 -3.07 -18.43
CA VAL A 566 -21.75 -1.85 -19.25
C VAL A 566 -22.22 -2.17 -20.64
N SER A 567 -23.01 -1.27 -21.26
CA SER A 567 -23.42 -1.43 -22.65
C SER A 567 -22.22 -1.47 -23.59
N LEU A 568 -22.26 -2.35 -24.58
CA LEU A 568 -21.16 -2.48 -25.56
C LEU A 568 -21.11 -1.28 -26.51
N ASN A 569 -22.28 -0.74 -26.83
CA ASN A 569 -22.44 0.35 -27.79
C ASN A 569 -22.78 1.66 -27.07
N ASP A 570 -22.46 2.76 -27.72
CA ASP A 570 -22.89 4.09 -27.33
C ASP A 570 -24.42 4.20 -27.42
N ILE A 571 -25.00 4.94 -26.47
CA ILE A 571 -26.45 5.16 -26.43
C ILE A 571 -26.88 6.25 -27.41
N PRO A 572 -27.91 6.00 -28.23
CA PRO A 572 -28.47 7.03 -29.09
C PRO A 572 -28.93 8.27 -28.33
N ARG A 573 -28.70 9.45 -28.89
CA ARG A 573 -29.00 10.74 -28.28
C ARG A 573 -30.01 11.53 -29.08
N ASN A 574 -30.79 12.37 -28.40
CA ASN A 574 -31.83 13.22 -29.00
C ASN A 574 -32.85 12.43 -29.83
N GLN A 575 -33.09 11.17 -29.47
CA GLN A 575 -34.12 10.32 -30.04
C GLN A 575 -34.73 9.41 -28.97
N TRP A 576 -35.95 9.00 -29.18
CA TRP A 576 -36.63 8.09 -28.28
C TRP A 576 -36.06 6.70 -28.40
N ILE A 577 -35.77 6.09 -27.27
CA ILE A 577 -35.32 4.71 -27.13
C ILE A 577 -36.13 4.02 -26.03
N GLN A 578 -36.35 2.73 -26.17
CA GLN A 578 -36.87 1.88 -25.11
C GLN A 578 -35.69 1.21 -24.40
N LEU A 579 -35.54 1.50 -23.14
CA LEU A 579 -34.59 0.82 -22.27
C LEU A 579 -35.32 -0.24 -21.45
N THR A 580 -34.84 -1.48 -21.45
CA THR A 580 -35.39 -2.54 -20.61
C THR A 580 -34.26 -3.20 -19.84
N MET A 581 -34.36 -3.18 -18.53
CA MET A 581 -33.49 -3.93 -17.59
C MET A 581 -34.26 -5.17 -17.15
N THR A 582 -33.63 -6.35 -17.23
CA THR A 582 -34.16 -7.60 -16.67
C THR A 582 -33.18 -8.24 -15.71
N TYR A 583 -33.73 -8.85 -14.68
CA TYR A 583 -32.96 -9.63 -13.72
C TYR A 583 -33.72 -10.93 -13.39
N ASP A 584 -33.02 -12.06 -13.38
CA ASP A 584 -33.65 -13.39 -13.20
C ASP A 584 -33.63 -13.89 -11.74
N GLY A 585 -33.10 -13.10 -10.78
CA GLY A 585 -33.00 -13.52 -9.38
C GLY A 585 -31.78 -14.36 -9.05
N SER A 586 -30.89 -14.64 -10.01
CA SER A 586 -29.78 -15.60 -9.83
C SER A 586 -28.57 -15.09 -9.05
N SER A 587 -28.50 -13.81 -8.72
CA SER A 587 -27.32 -13.15 -8.13
C SER A 587 -26.04 -13.31 -8.98
N THR A 588 -26.18 -13.48 -10.29
CA THR A 588 -25.07 -13.62 -11.23
C THR A 588 -25.11 -12.56 -12.34
N ALA A 589 -23.96 -12.25 -12.91
CA ALA A 589 -23.88 -11.32 -14.04
C ALA A 589 -24.64 -11.83 -15.27
N LYS A 590 -24.84 -13.13 -15.44
CA LYS A 590 -25.62 -13.71 -16.56
C LYS A 590 -27.10 -13.37 -16.44
N GLY A 591 -27.64 -13.33 -15.22
CA GLY A 591 -29.04 -13.05 -14.96
C GLY A 591 -29.45 -11.61 -15.12
N LEU A 592 -28.49 -10.68 -15.17
CA LEU A 592 -28.73 -9.25 -15.31
C LEU A 592 -28.52 -8.83 -16.77
N ASN A 593 -29.57 -8.31 -17.45
CA ASN A 593 -29.49 -7.93 -18.85
C ASN A 593 -30.10 -6.55 -19.09
N LEU A 594 -29.56 -5.89 -20.10
CA LEU A 594 -30.00 -4.59 -20.59
C LEU A 594 -30.29 -4.68 -22.06
N PHE A 595 -31.45 -4.14 -22.47
CA PHE A 595 -31.89 -4.10 -23.86
C PHE A 595 -32.20 -2.64 -24.24
N VAL A 596 -31.71 -2.24 -25.40
CA VAL A 596 -32.08 -0.97 -26.03
C VAL A 596 -32.86 -1.29 -27.30
N ASP A 597 -34.11 -0.81 -27.38
CA ASP A 597 -35.03 -1.09 -28.47
C ASP A 597 -35.16 -2.61 -28.76
N GLY A 598 -35.18 -3.41 -27.68
CA GLY A 598 -35.29 -4.88 -27.73
C GLY A 598 -33.99 -5.61 -28.10
N SER A 599 -32.92 -4.91 -28.42
CA SER A 599 -31.59 -5.48 -28.70
C SER A 599 -30.71 -5.47 -27.46
N PRO A 600 -30.00 -6.59 -27.13
CA PRO A 600 -29.17 -6.71 -25.94
C PRO A 600 -27.90 -5.88 -26.02
#